data_e3b20e56d0e5fdd2070f5d2ec81ba71c
#
_entry.id   e3b20e56d0e5fdd2070f5d2ec81ba71c
#
_cell.length_a   1.000
_cell.length_b   1.000
_cell.length_c   1.000
_cell.angle_alpha   90.00
_cell.angle_beta   90.00
_cell.angle_gamma   90.00
#
_symmetry.space_group_name_H-M   'P 1'
#
loop_
_entity.id
_entity.type
_entity.pdbx_description
1 polymer ?
#
loop_
_entity_poly.entity_id
_entity_poly.type
_entity_poly.pdbx_seq_one_letter_code
_entity_poly.pdbx_strand_id
1 'polypeptide(L)'
;ITVSGFVVTKAATTWAPPAAYQDGMIGPHWSKGWIIEDCEISNSKCAGISLGKYYDPENDHYFTNKYVKSPTQMERDAVCRGQYHGWLKEKVGSHIIRRNNIHHCEQGGIIGRMGGVFSIIEDNHIHHINNMMELGGAEIAGIKMHAAIDVIMRRNHIHHCTMGIWCDWEAQGTRLSQNL
;
A
#
# COMPACT_ATOMS: atom_id res chain seq x y z
N ILE A 1 -6.90 -15.13 5.70
CA ILE A 1 -8.04 -14.24 6.02
C ILE A 1 -8.64 -13.77 4.71
N THR A 2 -9.98 -13.77 4.63
CA THR A 2 -10.74 -13.20 3.51
C THR A 2 -11.64 -12.08 4.03
N VAL A 3 -11.59 -10.92 3.35
CA VAL A 3 -12.49 -9.79 3.57
C VAL A 3 -13.26 -9.60 2.27
N SER A 4 -14.57 -9.84 2.30
CA SER A 4 -15.37 -9.86 1.07
C SER A 4 -16.77 -9.26 1.30
N GLY A 5 -17.23 -8.44 0.36
CA GLY A 5 -18.58 -7.89 0.34
C GLY A 5 -18.87 -6.79 1.36
N PHE A 6 -17.86 -6.13 1.89
CA PHE A 6 -18.03 -5.05 2.86
C PHE A 6 -18.03 -3.67 2.21
N VAL A 7 -18.76 -2.75 2.82
CA VAL A 7 -18.59 -1.31 2.62
C VAL A 7 -17.77 -0.76 3.78
N VAL A 8 -16.54 -0.31 3.48
CA VAL A 8 -15.60 0.24 4.46
C VAL A 8 -15.40 1.70 4.13
N THR A 9 -15.86 2.58 4.98
CA THR A 9 -15.90 4.02 4.65
C THR A 9 -15.68 4.92 5.86
N LYS A 10 -15.27 6.17 5.58
CA LYS A 10 -15.19 7.27 6.55
C LYS A 10 -14.15 7.03 7.67
N ALA A 11 -12.92 6.77 7.29
CA ALA A 11 -11.83 6.66 8.24
C ALA A 11 -10.85 7.84 8.11
N ALA A 12 -10.41 8.35 9.24
CA ALA A 12 -9.35 9.36 9.32
C ALA A 12 -8.00 8.70 9.58
N THR A 13 -7.54 7.91 8.62
CA THR A 13 -6.20 7.33 8.67
C THR A 13 -5.15 8.44 8.61
N THR A 14 -4.04 8.26 9.32
CA THR A 14 -2.97 9.25 9.38
C THR A 14 -2.15 9.24 8.11
N TRP A 15 -1.89 10.42 7.56
CA TRP A 15 -0.90 10.54 6.48
C TRP A 15 0.48 10.14 7.00
N ALA A 16 1.16 9.32 6.23
CA ALA A 16 2.52 8.94 6.53
C ALA A 16 3.31 8.72 5.24
N PRO A 17 4.59 9.14 5.19
CA PRO A 17 5.47 8.77 4.10
C PRO A 17 5.83 7.27 4.20
N PRO A 18 6.34 6.64 3.13
CA PRO A 18 6.68 5.21 3.15
C PRO A 18 7.74 4.83 4.19
N ALA A 19 8.58 5.78 4.59
CA ALA A 19 9.55 5.57 5.65
C ALA A 19 8.90 5.31 7.00
N ALA A 20 7.69 5.82 7.22
CA ALA A 20 6.90 5.57 8.41
C ALA A 20 5.91 4.43 8.18
N TYR A 21 5.25 4.03 9.24
CA TYR A 21 4.19 3.03 9.17
C TYR A 21 2.92 3.65 8.59
N GLN A 22 2.46 3.11 7.46
CA GLN A 22 1.29 3.62 6.76
C GLN A 22 0.09 2.71 7.04
N ASP A 23 -0.94 3.26 7.65
CA ASP A 23 -2.20 2.57 7.89
C ASP A 23 -3.20 2.81 6.75
N GLY A 24 -3.86 1.75 6.32
CA GLY A 24 -5.04 1.81 5.49
C GLY A 24 -6.31 1.52 6.29
N MET A 25 -7.47 1.66 5.67
CA MET A 25 -8.74 1.23 6.25
C MET A 25 -8.78 -0.29 6.39
N ILE A 26 -8.12 -1.00 5.51
CA ILE A 26 -7.84 -2.43 5.59
C ILE A 26 -6.33 -2.61 5.43
N GLY A 27 -5.71 -3.39 6.32
CA GLY A 27 -4.27 -3.56 6.31
C GLY A 27 -3.80 -4.97 6.67
N PRO A 28 -3.42 -5.79 5.69
CA PRO A 28 -2.73 -7.06 5.95
C PRO A 28 -1.41 -6.91 6.68
N HIS A 29 -0.71 -5.81 6.43
CA HIS A 29 0.62 -5.52 6.98
C HIS A 29 1.65 -6.65 6.79
N TRP A 30 2.37 -7.02 7.85
CA TRP A 30 3.40 -8.07 7.81
C TRP A 30 2.77 -9.45 7.99
N SER A 31 1.97 -9.85 7.01
CA SER A 31 1.26 -11.12 7.00
C SER A 31 1.25 -11.76 5.62
N LYS A 32 0.60 -12.89 5.46
CA LYS A 32 0.56 -13.62 4.21
C LYS A 32 -0.85 -14.00 3.80
N GLY A 33 -1.11 -13.94 2.49
CA GLY A 33 -2.22 -14.63 1.86
C GLY A 33 -3.61 -14.10 2.22
N TRP A 34 -3.75 -12.81 2.46
CA TRP A 34 -5.07 -12.21 2.59
C TRP A 34 -5.75 -12.09 1.22
N ILE A 35 -7.06 -12.26 1.21
CA ILE A 35 -7.92 -11.98 0.07
C ILE A 35 -8.83 -10.82 0.44
N ILE A 36 -8.79 -9.75 -0.34
CA ILE A 36 -9.67 -8.58 -0.19
C ILE A 36 -10.42 -8.45 -1.51
N GLU A 37 -11.72 -8.70 -1.47
CA GLU A 37 -12.49 -8.79 -2.69
C GLU A 37 -13.94 -8.29 -2.55
N ASP A 38 -14.51 -7.85 -3.66
CA ASP A 38 -15.92 -7.47 -3.77
C ASP A 38 -16.34 -6.42 -2.73
N CYS A 39 -15.41 -5.56 -2.31
CA CYS A 39 -15.63 -4.52 -1.31
C CYS A 39 -15.76 -3.14 -1.97
N GLU A 40 -16.51 -2.26 -1.32
CA GLU A 40 -16.44 -0.83 -1.54
C GLU A 40 -15.59 -0.19 -0.43
N ILE A 41 -14.52 0.50 -0.80
CA ILE A 41 -13.57 1.10 0.14
C ILE A 41 -13.45 2.58 -0.20
N SER A 42 -13.97 3.46 0.65
CA SER A 42 -14.11 4.85 0.27
C SER A 42 -13.98 5.85 1.42
N ASN A 43 -13.74 7.10 1.04
CA ASN A 43 -13.68 8.22 1.97
C ASN A 43 -12.65 8.01 3.11
N SER A 44 -11.47 7.59 2.73
CA SER A 44 -10.32 7.57 3.64
C SER A 44 -9.60 8.92 3.61
N LYS A 45 -9.22 9.44 4.77
CA LYS A 45 -8.39 10.65 4.81
C LYS A 45 -7.01 10.42 4.18
N CYS A 46 -6.51 9.19 4.18
CA CYS A 46 -5.26 8.84 3.52
C CYS A 46 -5.41 7.60 2.65
N ALA A 47 -5.10 6.42 3.13
CA ALA A 47 -5.07 5.21 2.31
C ALA A 47 -6.32 4.34 2.45
N GLY A 48 -6.75 3.72 1.36
CA GLY A 48 -7.81 2.71 1.37
C GLY A 48 -7.29 1.39 1.90
N ILE A 49 -6.39 0.75 1.17
CA ILE A 49 -5.75 -0.51 1.57
C ILE A 49 -4.25 -0.27 1.78
N SER A 50 -3.69 -0.76 2.89
CA SER A 50 -2.25 -0.78 3.12
C SER A 50 -1.72 -2.21 3.21
N LEU A 51 -0.86 -2.59 2.28
CA LEU A 51 -0.16 -3.87 2.31
C LEU A 51 1.05 -3.85 3.25
N GLY A 52 1.31 -2.70 3.86
CA GLY A 52 2.21 -2.52 4.98
C GLY A 52 3.68 -2.74 4.71
N LYS A 53 4.42 -2.69 5.79
CA LYS A 53 5.87 -2.94 5.84
C LYS A 53 6.19 -3.79 7.06
N TYR A 54 7.44 -4.21 7.19
CA TYR A 54 7.94 -4.72 8.46
C TYR A 54 7.86 -3.60 9.52
N TYR A 55 7.07 -3.83 10.57
CA TYR A 55 6.99 -2.91 11.68
C TYR A 55 8.23 -3.06 12.57
N ASP A 56 8.97 -1.97 12.71
CA ASP A 56 10.20 -1.93 13.49
C ASP A 56 10.03 -0.93 14.65
N PRO A 57 9.69 -1.40 15.84
CA PRO A 57 9.42 -0.51 16.98
C PRO A 57 10.64 0.33 17.39
N GLU A 58 11.85 -0.08 17.04
CA GLU A 58 13.06 0.70 17.31
C GLU A 58 13.34 1.77 16.25
N ASN A 59 12.74 1.64 15.06
CA ASN A 59 13.02 2.51 13.92
C ASN A 59 11.81 3.27 13.38
N ASP A 60 10.59 2.87 13.73
CA ASP A 60 9.36 3.46 13.22
C ASP A 60 8.87 4.68 14.02
N HIS A 61 9.81 5.50 14.45
CA HIS A 61 9.53 6.70 15.24
C HIS A 61 9.74 7.98 14.42
N TYR A 62 9.15 8.04 13.24
CA TYR A 62 9.38 9.14 12.31
C TYR A 62 9.15 10.53 12.91
N PHE A 63 8.12 10.67 13.73
CA PHE A 63 7.78 11.97 14.34
C PHE A 63 8.16 12.13 15.81
N THR A 64 8.66 11.09 16.44
CA THR A 64 8.83 11.08 17.91
C THR A 64 10.26 10.89 18.38
N ASN A 65 11.19 10.60 17.50
CA ASN A 65 12.56 10.32 17.90
C ASN A 65 13.40 11.58 18.14
N LYS A 66 14.18 11.51 19.19
CA LYS A 66 15.18 12.52 19.53
C LYS A 66 16.27 12.65 18.46
N TYR A 67 16.52 11.60 17.70
CA TYR A 67 17.50 11.58 16.61
C TYR A 67 16.75 11.41 15.28
N VAL A 68 16.82 12.44 14.48
CA VAL A 68 16.19 12.41 13.15
C VAL A 68 17.08 11.64 12.18
N LYS A 69 16.64 10.45 11.79
CA LYS A 69 17.19 9.76 10.62
C LYS A 69 16.55 10.31 9.35
N SER A 70 17.28 10.31 8.25
CA SER A 70 16.66 10.62 6.96
C SER A 70 15.62 9.55 6.61
N PRO A 71 14.52 9.90 5.92
CA PRO A 71 13.55 8.91 5.45
C PRO A 71 14.17 7.76 4.66
N THR A 72 15.15 8.07 3.82
CA THR A 72 15.91 7.09 3.04
C THR A 72 16.66 6.09 3.91
N GLN A 73 17.24 6.55 5.01
CA GLN A 73 17.94 5.66 5.94
C GLN A 73 16.95 4.76 6.69
N MET A 74 15.83 5.31 7.14
CA MET A 74 14.77 4.52 7.79
C MET A 74 14.22 3.44 6.84
N GLU A 75 14.10 3.76 5.56
CA GLU A 75 13.71 2.83 4.51
C GLU A 75 14.68 1.64 4.44
N ARG A 76 15.96 1.92 4.29
CA ARG A 76 17.00 0.87 4.21
C ARG A 76 17.09 0.04 5.49
N ASP A 77 17.03 0.69 6.63
CA ASP A 77 17.05 -0.01 7.92
C ASP A 77 15.88 -1.00 8.03
N ALA A 78 14.68 -0.58 7.63
CA ALA A 78 13.50 -1.45 7.64
C ALA A 78 13.65 -2.66 6.71
N VAL A 79 14.23 -2.46 5.50
CA VAL A 79 14.52 -3.56 4.57
C VAL A 79 15.52 -4.54 5.17
N CYS A 80 16.64 -4.04 5.69
CA CYS A 80 17.68 -4.89 6.30
C CYS A 80 17.12 -5.69 7.48
N ARG A 81 16.34 -5.06 8.35
CA ARG A 81 15.73 -5.73 9.50
C ARG A 81 14.66 -6.72 9.08
N GLY A 82 13.83 -6.37 8.12
CA GLY A 82 12.84 -7.29 7.55
C GLY A 82 13.50 -8.54 6.96
N GLN A 83 14.59 -8.38 6.22
CA GLN A 83 15.37 -9.50 5.69
C GLN A 83 15.95 -10.36 6.82
N TYR A 84 16.52 -9.76 7.84
CA TYR A 84 17.06 -10.47 9.00
C TYR A 84 15.97 -11.28 9.73
N HIS A 85 14.77 -10.74 9.88
CA HIS A 85 13.64 -11.41 10.53
C HIS A 85 12.83 -12.34 9.60
N GLY A 86 13.24 -12.48 8.36
CA GLY A 86 12.65 -13.42 7.40
C GLY A 86 11.59 -12.80 6.49
N TRP A 87 12.00 -11.86 5.66
CA TRP A 87 11.20 -11.39 4.54
C TRP A 87 11.20 -12.44 3.42
N LEU A 88 10.38 -13.46 3.63
CA LEU A 88 10.34 -14.67 2.83
C LEU A 88 8.93 -14.91 2.28
N LYS A 89 8.83 -15.46 1.08
CA LYS A 89 7.57 -15.77 0.41
C LYS A 89 6.67 -16.71 1.22
N GLU A 90 7.26 -17.54 2.05
CA GLU A 90 6.55 -18.46 2.95
C GLU A 90 5.87 -17.73 4.11
N LYS A 91 6.29 -16.51 4.42
CA LYS A 91 5.85 -15.75 5.60
C LYS A 91 5.06 -14.50 5.29
N VAL A 92 5.37 -13.80 4.19
CA VAL A 92 4.87 -12.46 3.90
C VAL A 92 4.37 -12.34 2.47
N GLY A 93 3.38 -11.47 2.26
CA GLY A 93 2.87 -11.13 0.94
C GLY A 93 1.88 -12.14 0.38
N SER A 94 1.91 -12.33 -0.94
CA SER A 94 1.00 -13.23 -1.66
C SER A 94 -0.48 -12.92 -1.41
N HIS A 95 -0.81 -11.64 -1.25
CA HIS A 95 -2.20 -11.20 -1.10
C HIS A 95 -2.90 -11.18 -2.45
N ILE A 96 -4.22 -11.31 -2.44
CA ILE A 96 -5.08 -11.16 -3.60
C ILE A 96 -6.04 -10.02 -3.32
N ILE A 97 -5.96 -8.96 -4.12
CA ILE A 97 -6.83 -7.79 -4.01
C ILE A 97 -7.56 -7.66 -5.33
N ARG A 98 -8.86 -7.94 -5.32
CA ARG A 98 -9.59 -8.02 -6.58
C ARG A 98 -11.06 -7.60 -6.48
N ARG A 99 -11.58 -7.07 -7.59
CA ARG A 99 -12.99 -6.69 -7.76
C ARG A 99 -13.51 -5.73 -6.68
N ASN A 100 -12.62 -4.87 -6.19
CA ASN A 100 -13.00 -3.84 -5.26
C ASN A 100 -13.27 -2.53 -6.00
N ASN A 101 -14.19 -1.73 -5.46
CA ASN A 101 -14.38 -0.33 -5.82
C ASN A 101 -13.71 0.55 -4.77
N ILE A 102 -12.61 1.21 -5.13
CA ILE A 102 -11.77 1.97 -4.18
C ILE A 102 -11.75 3.43 -4.64
N HIS A 103 -12.25 4.34 -3.81
CA HIS A 103 -12.37 5.72 -4.23
C HIS A 103 -12.39 6.73 -3.08
N HIS A 104 -12.13 8.01 -3.45
CA HIS A 104 -12.10 9.12 -2.48
C HIS A 104 -11.18 8.82 -1.30
N CYS A 105 -9.98 8.33 -1.59
CA CYS A 105 -8.89 8.15 -0.64
C CYS A 105 -7.82 9.21 -0.95
N GLU A 106 -7.47 10.04 0.03
CA GLU A 106 -6.68 11.25 -0.26
C GLU A 106 -5.17 11.02 -0.39
N GLN A 107 -4.66 9.86 -0.01
CA GLN A 107 -3.26 9.50 -0.25
C GLN A 107 -3.11 8.38 -1.28
N GLY A 108 -3.85 7.32 -1.14
CA GLY A 108 -3.73 6.20 -2.07
C GLY A 108 -4.90 5.23 -2.01
N GLY A 109 -5.24 4.65 -3.14
CA GLY A 109 -6.22 3.56 -3.18
C GLY A 109 -5.64 2.32 -2.51
N ILE A 110 -4.55 1.82 -3.07
CA ILE A 110 -3.77 0.70 -2.53
C ILE A 110 -2.33 1.17 -2.37
N ILE A 111 -1.85 1.18 -1.16
CA ILE A 111 -0.45 1.47 -0.86
C ILE A 111 0.22 0.21 -0.34
N GLY A 112 1.48 0.06 -0.63
CA GLY A 112 2.24 -1.08 -0.17
C GLY A 112 3.72 -0.77 -0.06
N ARG A 113 4.34 -1.57 0.77
CA ARG A 113 5.76 -1.61 0.88
C ARG A 113 6.19 -3.08 0.92
N MET A 114 7.07 -3.46 1.73
CA MET A 114 7.60 -4.82 1.83
C MET A 114 6.53 -5.90 2.00
N GLY A 115 5.40 -5.58 2.65
CA GLY A 115 4.30 -6.52 2.87
C GLY A 115 3.50 -6.89 1.62
N GLY A 116 3.61 -6.10 0.55
CA GLY A 116 2.90 -6.32 -0.70
C GLY A 116 3.56 -7.28 -1.70
N VAL A 117 4.73 -7.82 -1.39
CA VAL A 117 5.48 -8.70 -2.30
C VAL A 117 4.67 -9.94 -2.73
N PHE A 118 4.91 -10.42 -3.94
CA PHE A 118 4.29 -11.62 -4.51
C PHE A 118 2.76 -11.58 -4.64
N SER A 119 2.16 -10.40 -4.53
CA SER A 119 0.71 -10.21 -4.50
C SER A 119 0.11 -10.05 -5.89
N ILE A 120 -1.19 -10.26 -5.99
CA ILE A 120 -1.98 -10.04 -7.20
C ILE A 120 -3.01 -8.94 -6.91
N ILE A 121 -2.98 -7.89 -7.72
CA ILE A 121 -3.91 -6.76 -7.69
C ILE A 121 -4.63 -6.75 -9.04
N GLU A 122 -5.88 -7.16 -9.07
CA GLU A 122 -6.58 -7.37 -10.34
C GLU A 122 -8.05 -6.99 -10.31
N ASP A 123 -8.56 -6.60 -11.46
CA ASP A 123 -10.00 -6.34 -11.66
C ASP A 123 -10.59 -5.30 -10.68
N ASN A 124 -9.78 -4.40 -10.13
CA ASN A 124 -10.26 -3.34 -9.26
C ASN A 124 -10.65 -2.10 -10.06
N HIS A 125 -11.63 -1.37 -9.56
CA HIS A 125 -11.96 -0.02 -9.99
C HIS A 125 -11.44 0.98 -8.95
N ILE A 126 -10.44 1.78 -9.33
CA ILE A 126 -9.76 2.71 -8.42
C ILE A 126 -9.88 4.12 -8.98
N HIS A 127 -10.51 5.03 -8.25
CA HIS A 127 -10.75 6.36 -8.80
C HIS A 127 -10.90 7.46 -7.74
N HIS A 128 -10.76 8.71 -8.20
CA HIS A 128 -10.85 9.90 -7.34
C HIS A 128 -9.90 9.82 -6.14
N ILE A 129 -8.64 9.51 -6.40
CA ILE A 129 -7.57 9.48 -5.40
C ILE A 129 -6.89 10.84 -5.35
N ASN A 130 -6.77 11.41 -4.15
CA ASN A 130 -6.34 12.79 -3.91
C ASN A 130 -7.29 13.81 -4.57
N ASN A 131 -8.57 13.54 -4.48
CA ASN A 131 -9.59 14.34 -5.13
C ASN A 131 -9.71 15.76 -4.55
N MET A 132 -9.51 15.90 -3.25
CA MET A 132 -9.57 17.19 -2.56
C MET A 132 -8.27 17.98 -2.69
N MET A 133 -7.17 17.35 -3.12
CA MET A 133 -5.85 17.94 -3.25
C MET A 133 -5.34 18.66 -1.99
N GLU A 134 -5.76 18.18 -0.84
CA GLU A 134 -5.32 18.70 0.47
C GLU A 134 -3.93 18.21 0.86
N LEU A 135 -3.56 17.03 0.35
CA LEU A 135 -2.27 16.41 0.60
C LEU A 135 -1.34 16.70 -0.58
N GLY A 136 -0.20 17.27 -0.29
CA GLY A 136 0.84 17.50 -1.27
C GLY A 136 2.00 16.54 -1.13
N GLY A 137 2.84 16.48 -2.15
CA GLY A 137 4.11 15.77 -2.09
C GLY A 137 4.07 14.35 -2.62
N ALA A 138 4.95 13.53 -2.09
CA ALA A 138 5.17 12.17 -2.54
C ALA A 138 4.05 11.21 -2.10
N GLU A 139 4.01 10.06 -2.73
CA GLU A 139 3.24 8.91 -2.27
C GLU A 139 1.74 8.95 -2.60
N ILE A 140 1.33 9.71 -3.60
CA ILE A 140 -0.07 9.84 -3.98
C ILE A 140 -0.32 9.15 -5.32
N ALA A 141 -1.03 8.04 -5.29
CA ALA A 141 -1.41 7.30 -6.49
C ALA A 141 -2.61 6.37 -6.27
N GLY A 142 -3.22 5.92 -7.36
CA GLY A 142 -4.23 4.84 -7.30
C GLY A 142 -3.64 3.59 -6.66
N ILE A 143 -2.49 3.12 -7.18
CA ILE A 143 -1.68 2.06 -6.59
C ILE A 143 -0.26 2.58 -6.41
N LYS A 144 0.23 2.64 -5.18
CA LYS A 144 1.60 3.06 -4.87
C LYS A 144 2.32 1.97 -4.09
N MET A 145 3.42 1.46 -4.65
CA MET A 145 4.17 0.40 -3.99
C MET A 145 5.67 0.66 -4.00
N HIS A 146 6.28 0.53 -2.84
CA HIS A 146 7.69 0.26 -2.67
C HIS A 146 7.90 -1.25 -2.56
N ALA A 147 9.05 -1.74 -3.03
CA ALA A 147 9.37 -3.16 -3.07
C ALA A 147 8.26 -3.99 -3.74
N ALA A 148 7.81 -3.54 -4.90
CA ALA A 148 6.91 -4.32 -5.74
C ALA A 148 7.70 -5.48 -6.37
N ILE A 149 7.94 -6.54 -5.59
CA ILE A 149 8.70 -7.71 -6.01
C ILE A 149 7.75 -8.81 -6.41
N ASP A 150 7.87 -9.28 -7.67
CA ASP A 150 7.03 -10.32 -8.26
C ASP A 150 5.51 -10.06 -8.04
N VAL A 151 5.09 -8.81 -8.16
CA VAL A 151 3.68 -8.40 -8.06
C VAL A 151 3.03 -8.42 -9.43
N ILE A 152 1.80 -8.86 -9.49
CA ILE A 152 0.99 -8.80 -10.71
C ILE A 152 -0.10 -7.75 -10.52
N MET A 153 -0.12 -6.72 -11.38
CA MET A 153 -1.17 -5.71 -11.43
C MET A 153 -1.85 -5.78 -12.80
N ARG A 154 -3.07 -6.28 -12.85
CA ARG A 154 -3.74 -6.50 -14.15
C ARG A 154 -5.23 -6.22 -14.13
N ARG A 155 -5.73 -5.76 -15.27
CA ARG A 155 -7.15 -5.49 -15.50
C ARG A 155 -7.78 -4.56 -14.47
N ASN A 156 -7.00 -3.64 -13.91
CA ASN A 156 -7.52 -2.60 -13.05
C ASN A 156 -7.96 -1.42 -13.92
N HIS A 157 -9.09 -0.82 -13.59
CA HIS A 157 -9.56 0.43 -14.17
C HIS A 157 -9.22 1.57 -13.19
N ILE A 158 -8.28 2.43 -13.59
CA ILE A 158 -7.73 3.46 -12.69
C ILE A 158 -7.88 4.83 -13.37
N HIS A 159 -8.64 5.73 -12.77
CA HIS A 159 -8.85 7.06 -13.32
C HIS A 159 -9.08 8.13 -12.25
N HIS A 160 -8.95 9.41 -12.64
CA HIS A 160 -9.07 10.55 -11.72
C HIS A 160 -8.19 10.39 -10.48
N CYS A 161 -6.94 10.02 -10.70
CA CYS A 161 -5.91 9.90 -9.68
C CYS A 161 -4.76 10.86 -10.01
N THR A 162 -4.04 11.36 -9.03
CA THR A 162 -2.83 12.15 -9.27
C THR A 162 -1.82 11.35 -10.10
N MET A 163 -1.64 10.09 -9.75
CA MET A 163 -0.93 9.09 -10.57
C MET A 163 -1.71 7.79 -10.57
N GLY A 164 -1.72 7.04 -11.67
CA GLY A 164 -2.40 5.76 -11.75
C GLY A 164 -1.69 4.68 -10.93
N ILE A 165 -0.56 4.20 -11.45
CA ILE A 165 0.29 3.19 -10.81
C ILE A 165 1.70 3.76 -10.65
N TRP A 166 2.23 3.63 -9.45
CA TRP A 166 3.59 4.06 -9.13
C TRP A 166 4.34 2.92 -8.42
N CYS A 167 5.21 2.24 -9.16
CA CYS A 167 6.18 1.30 -8.60
C CYS A 167 7.47 2.07 -8.31
N ASP A 168 7.81 2.21 -7.05
CA ASP A 168 8.96 2.94 -6.57
C ASP A 168 10.10 1.99 -6.19
N TRP A 169 10.90 2.33 -5.23
CA TRP A 169 12.10 1.61 -4.85
C TRP A 169 11.93 0.09 -4.82
N GLU A 170 12.95 -0.62 -5.29
CA GLU A 170 13.07 -2.08 -5.22
C GLU A 170 12.00 -2.83 -6.04
N ALA A 171 11.35 -2.16 -6.98
CA ALA A 171 10.44 -2.84 -7.89
C ALA A 171 11.24 -3.77 -8.83
N GLN A 172 10.91 -5.04 -8.82
CA GLN A 172 11.54 -6.04 -9.69
C GLN A 172 10.60 -7.24 -9.94
N GLY A 173 10.68 -7.83 -11.12
CA GLY A 173 9.83 -8.96 -11.50
C GLY A 173 8.33 -8.64 -11.59
N THR A 174 7.93 -7.40 -11.34
CA THR A 174 6.55 -6.95 -11.35
C THR A 174 6.02 -6.85 -12.77
N ARG A 175 4.80 -7.32 -12.96
CA ARG A 175 4.11 -7.30 -14.25
C ARG A 175 2.86 -6.45 -14.20
N LEU A 176 2.82 -5.45 -15.09
CA LEU A 176 1.62 -4.63 -15.34
C LEU A 176 1.03 -5.02 -16.69
N SER A 177 -0.25 -5.37 -16.73
CA SER A 177 -0.91 -5.75 -17.97
C SER A 177 -2.40 -5.44 -17.98
N GLN A 178 -2.93 -5.02 -19.12
CA GLN A 178 -4.36 -4.81 -19.33
C GLN A 178 -5.01 -3.82 -18.34
N ASN A 179 -4.26 -2.93 -17.73
CA ASN A 179 -4.81 -1.86 -16.90
C ASN A 179 -5.26 -0.71 -17.82
N LEU A 180 -6.34 -0.02 -17.43
CA LEU A 180 -6.92 1.10 -18.13
C LEU A 180 -6.91 2.34 -17.25
#